data_bdd4ebd973ea9c9300936b44b4da14d2
#
_entry.id   bdd4ebd973ea9c9300936b44b4da14d2
#
_cell.length_a   1.000
_cell.length_b   1.000
_cell.length_c   1.000
_cell.angle_alpha   90.00
_cell.angle_beta   90.00
_cell.angle_gamma   90.00
#
_symmetry.space_group_name_H-M   'P 1'
#
loop_
_entity.id
_entity.type
_entity.pdbx_description
1 polymer ?
#
loop_
_entity_poly.entity_id
_entity_poly.type
_entity_poly.pdbx_seq_one_letter_code
_entity_poly.pdbx_strand_id
1 'polypeptide(L)'
;VTKGCLEAACALYSCITQVVPVSSTKAAELTKILENTFRSVNIALVNELKVLANKMGIDIFEVINAAATKPFGYKPFYPGPGLGGHCIPIDPFYLSWKAREYDFATRFIQLAGEINVSMPYYVIERTIEALNQHEKSLKGSKILVLGVAYKKDIDDERESPGYIIMKLLSEKGAIVSYNDPWIPVLKK
;
A
#
# COMPACT_ATOMS: atom_id res chain seq x y z
N VAL A 1 19.82 -26.24 -5.09
CA VAL A 1 21.03 -25.43 -5.32
C VAL A 1 22.20 -26.14 -4.67
N THR A 2 23.31 -26.34 -5.38
CA THR A 2 24.52 -26.95 -4.85
C THR A 2 25.37 -25.91 -4.09
N LYS A 3 26.30 -26.39 -3.27
CA LYS A 3 27.24 -25.53 -2.55
C LYS A 3 28.05 -24.65 -3.51
N GLY A 4 28.54 -25.22 -4.63
CA GLY A 4 29.29 -24.46 -5.64
C GLY A 4 28.45 -23.39 -6.34
N CYS A 5 27.14 -23.64 -6.60
CA CYS A 5 26.24 -22.63 -7.12
C CYS A 5 26.03 -21.47 -6.13
N LEU A 6 25.93 -21.78 -4.83
CA LEU A 6 25.80 -20.77 -3.78
C LEU A 6 27.06 -19.89 -3.70
N GLU A 7 28.23 -20.52 -3.68
CA GLU A 7 29.54 -19.83 -3.63
C GLU A 7 29.72 -18.89 -4.85
N ALA A 8 29.43 -19.39 -6.05
CA ALA A 8 29.51 -18.60 -7.27
C ALA A 8 28.51 -17.40 -7.26
N ALA A 9 27.29 -17.63 -6.84
CA ALA A 9 26.27 -16.57 -6.73
C ALA A 9 26.69 -15.52 -5.67
N CYS A 10 27.16 -15.96 -4.51
CA CYS A 10 27.66 -15.05 -3.48
C CYS A 10 28.84 -14.21 -3.99
N ALA A 11 29.82 -14.82 -4.67
CA ALA A 11 30.95 -14.09 -5.23
C ALA A 11 30.52 -13.02 -6.25
N LEU A 12 29.59 -13.38 -7.15
CA LEU A 12 29.05 -12.45 -8.16
C LEU A 12 28.30 -11.27 -7.52
N TYR A 13 27.32 -11.57 -6.66
CA TYR A 13 26.44 -10.53 -6.11
C TYR A 13 27.09 -9.68 -5.03
N SER A 14 28.15 -10.19 -4.34
CA SER A 14 28.91 -9.40 -3.38
C SER A 14 29.62 -8.18 -4.01
N CYS A 15 29.83 -8.20 -5.33
CA CYS A 15 30.36 -7.05 -6.07
C CYS A 15 29.34 -5.89 -6.18
N ILE A 16 28.04 -6.15 -5.95
CA ILE A 16 26.94 -5.21 -6.20
C ILE A 16 26.25 -4.81 -4.88
N THR A 17 26.09 -5.77 -3.96
CA THR A 17 25.32 -5.57 -2.73
C THR A 17 25.81 -6.51 -1.62
N GLN A 18 25.35 -6.25 -0.39
CA GLN A 18 25.53 -7.19 0.71
C GLN A 18 24.72 -8.46 0.45
N VAL A 19 25.39 -9.61 0.45
CA VAL A 19 24.75 -10.92 0.25
C VAL A 19 24.60 -11.63 1.59
N VAL A 20 23.39 -12.15 1.85
CA VAL A 20 23.09 -12.94 3.05
C VAL A 20 22.67 -14.34 2.59
N PRO A 21 23.56 -15.35 2.65
CA PRO A 21 23.21 -16.72 2.33
C PRO A 21 22.21 -17.29 3.33
N VAL A 22 21.22 -18.01 2.82
CA VAL A 22 20.21 -18.73 3.63
C VAL A 22 20.20 -20.22 3.29
N SER A 23 19.61 -21.03 4.15
CA SER A 23 19.69 -22.50 4.09
C SER A 23 19.01 -23.14 2.87
N SER A 24 18.06 -22.44 2.23
CA SER A 24 17.31 -22.96 1.08
C SER A 24 16.71 -21.86 0.22
N THR A 25 16.33 -22.22 -1.02
CA THR A 25 15.55 -21.33 -1.90
C THR A 25 14.20 -20.97 -1.29
N LYS A 26 13.54 -21.90 -0.62
CA LYS A 26 12.28 -21.63 0.11
C LYS A 26 12.43 -20.57 1.20
N ALA A 27 13.56 -20.60 1.95
CA ALA A 27 13.85 -19.58 2.94
C ALA A 27 14.09 -18.21 2.29
N ALA A 28 14.81 -18.14 1.17
CA ALA A 28 15.04 -16.92 0.42
C ALA A 28 13.72 -16.31 -0.13
N GLU A 29 12.87 -17.13 -0.72
CA GLU A 29 11.54 -16.72 -1.21
C GLU A 29 10.66 -16.21 -0.08
N LEU A 30 10.60 -16.94 1.04
CA LEU A 30 9.80 -16.55 2.21
C LEU A 30 10.31 -15.25 2.83
N THR A 31 11.63 -15.00 2.82
CA THR A 31 12.22 -13.74 3.28
C THR A 31 11.64 -12.55 2.51
N LYS A 32 11.58 -12.66 1.18
CA LYS A 32 11.01 -11.58 0.34
C LYS A 32 9.52 -11.38 0.59
N ILE A 33 8.77 -12.47 0.72
CA ILE A 33 7.34 -12.40 1.02
C ILE A 33 7.10 -11.81 2.42
N LEU A 34 7.93 -12.16 3.41
CA LEU A 34 7.86 -11.60 4.76
C LEU A 34 8.04 -10.07 4.74
N GLU A 35 9.03 -9.55 4.01
CA GLU A 35 9.22 -8.10 3.87
C GLU A 35 8.00 -7.38 3.29
N ASN A 36 7.37 -7.96 2.27
CA ASN A 36 6.20 -7.38 1.64
C ASN A 36 4.96 -7.51 2.54
N THR A 37 4.79 -8.64 3.22
CA THR A 37 3.74 -8.85 4.21
C THR A 37 3.87 -7.89 5.39
N PHE A 38 5.09 -7.71 5.92
CA PHE A 38 5.36 -6.75 7.00
C PHE A 38 4.91 -5.33 6.60
N ARG A 39 5.24 -4.89 5.37
CA ARG A 39 4.78 -3.58 4.87
C ARG A 39 3.27 -3.51 4.76
N SER A 40 2.64 -4.51 4.14
CA SER A 40 1.18 -4.56 3.95
C SER A 40 0.43 -4.49 5.27
N VAL A 41 0.83 -5.27 6.27
CA VAL A 41 0.20 -5.32 7.60
C VAL A 41 0.38 -3.99 8.35
N ASN A 42 1.57 -3.40 8.33
CA ASN A 42 1.81 -2.14 9.03
C ASN A 42 1.10 -0.95 8.35
N ILE A 43 0.98 -0.97 7.02
CA ILE A 43 0.19 0.05 6.31
C ILE A 43 -1.30 -0.13 6.66
N ALA A 44 -1.82 -1.35 6.71
CA ALA A 44 -3.19 -1.60 7.14
C ALA A 44 -3.45 -1.11 8.57
N LEU A 45 -2.53 -1.35 9.49
CA LEU A 45 -2.62 -0.87 10.87
C LEU A 45 -2.75 0.66 10.92
N VAL A 46 -1.88 1.39 10.24
CA VAL A 46 -1.95 2.87 10.26
C VAL A 46 -3.14 3.41 9.46
N ASN A 47 -3.65 2.69 8.47
CA ASN A 47 -4.89 3.00 7.77
C ASN A 47 -6.10 2.86 8.70
N GLU A 48 -6.20 1.77 9.45
CA GLU A 48 -7.26 1.58 10.46
C GLU A 48 -7.19 2.66 11.54
N LEU A 49 -5.99 2.94 12.06
CA LEU A 49 -5.78 4.00 13.04
C LEU A 49 -6.11 5.38 12.47
N LYS A 50 -5.91 5.63 11.16
CA LYS A 50 -6.35 6.88 10.51
C LYS A 50 -7.86 7.06 10.59
N VAL A 51 -8.62 6.00 10.32
CA VAL A 51 -10.08 6.05 10.41
C VAL A 51 -10.54 6.34 11.85
N LEU A 52 -9.94 5.67 12.82
CA LEU A 52 -10.23 5.88 14.26
C LEU A 52 -9.85 7.30 14.71
N ALA A 53 -8.60 7.73 14.44
CA ALA A 53 -8.09 9.04 14.83
C ALA A 53 -8.95 10.18 14.26
N ASN A 54 -9.41 10.02 13.02
CA ASN A 54 -10.31 10.99 12.40
C ASN A 54 -11.65 11.12 13.16
N LYS A 55 -12.22 10.01 13.64
CA LYS A 55 -13.45 10.03 14.46
C LYS A 55 -13.21 10.67 15.83
N MET A 56 -11.98 10.59 16.35
CA MET A 56 -11.56 11.19 17.62
C MET A 56 -11.13 12.66 17.49
N GLY A 57 -11.07 13.21 16.26
CA GLY A 57 -10.55 14.56 16.01
C GLY A 57 -9.03 14.70 16.20
N ILE A 58 -8.28 13.59 16.06
CA ILE A 58 -6.82 13.53 16.26
C ILE A 58 -6.12 13.47 14.90
N ASP A 59 -5.04 14.24 14.74
CA ASP A 59 -4.17 14.11 13.56
C ASP A 59 -3.23 12.90 13.71
N ILE A 60 -3.50 11.84 12.94
CA ILE A 60 -2.68 10.62 12.94
C ILE A 60 -1.23 10.89 12.49
N PHE A 61 -0.99 11.87 11.63
CA PHE A 61 0.37 12.18 11.17
C PHE A 61 1.22 12.76 12.30
N GLU A 62 0.64 13.62 13.16
CA GLU A 62 1.29 14.10 14.36
C GLU A 62 1.65 12.92 15.29
N VAL A 63 0.70 12.01 15.52
CA VAL A 63 0.91 10.82 16.37
C VAL A 63 2.04 9.93 15.82
N ILE A 64 2.04 9.65 14.51
CA ILE A 64 3.07 8.83 13.88
C ILE A 64 4.44 9.51 13.97
N ASN A 65 4.52 10.82 13.71
CA ASN A 65 5.77 11.57 13.77
C ASN A 65 6.32 11.63 15.20
N ALA A 66 5.46 11.82 16.20
CA ALA A 66 5.85 11.75 17.61
C ALA A 66 6.36 10.34 17.98
N ALA A 67 5.68 9.28 17.56
CA ALA A 67 6.10 7.90 17.81
C ALA A 67 7.43 7.57 17.10
N ALA A 68 7.68 8.17 15.93
CA ALA A 68 8.92 7.97 15.15
C ALA A 68 10.18 8.52 15.84
N THR A 69 10.05 9.36 16.85
CA THR A 69 11.19 9.82 17.67
C THR A 69 11.76 8.72 18.55
N LYS A 70 11.04 7.61 18.72
CA LYS A 70 11.53 6.46 19.49
C LYS A 70 12.74 5.84 18.79
N PRO A 71 13.89 5.68 19.46
CA PRO A 71 15.12 5.22 18.83
C PRO A 71 15.12 3.71 18.50
N PHE A 72 14.17 2.94 19.03
CA PHE A 72 14.02 1.50 18.82
C PHE A 72 12.59 1.04 18.93
N GLY A 73 12.29 -0.12 18.33
CA GLY A 73 11.00 -0.81 18.47
C GLY A 73 9.85 -0.21 17.66
N TYR A 74 10.06 0.92 16.98
CA TYR A 74 9.06 1.54 16.12
C TYR A 74 9.65 1.91 14.75
N LYS A 75 8.98 1.46 13.69
CA LYS A 75 9.27 1.88 12.31
C LYS A 75 8.03 2.60 11.77
N PRO A 76 8.12 3.89 11.42
CA PRO A 76 6.96 4.64 10.97
C PRO A 76 6.46 4.13 9.61
N PHE A 77 5.15 3.97 9.52
CA PHE A 77 4.38 3.82 8.30
C PHE A 77 3.32 4.91 8.29
N TYR A 78 2.94 5.36 7.11
CA TYR A 78 1.96 6.42 6.95
C TYR A 78 0.71 5.90 6.26
N PRO A 79 -0.48 6.36 6.67
CA PRO A 79 -1.73 5.98 6.01
C PRO A 79 -1.79 6.55 4.60
N GLY A 80 -2.48 5.82 3.73
CA GLY A 80 -2.69 6.21 2.34
C GLY A 80 -4.05 5.77 1.81
N PRO A 81 -4.34 6.09 0.55
CA PRO A 81 -5.64 5.80 -0.05
C PRO A 81 -5.78 4.33 -0.51
N GLY A 82 -4.88 3.46 -0.11
CA GLY A 82 -4.78 2.07 -0.50
C GLY A 82 -3.35 1.68 -0.87
N LEU A 83 -3.18 0.44 -1.32
CA LEU A 83 -1.91 -0.08 -1.82
C LEU A 83 -1.89 -0.07 -3.35
N GLY A 84 -0.75 0.29 -3.92
CA GLY A 84 -0.48 0.18 -5.33
C GLY A 84 0.82 -0.59 -5.61
N GLY A 85 1.17 -0.74 -6.90
CA GLY A 85 2.31 -1.52 -7.36
C GLY A 85 2.04 -3.03 -7.38
N HIS A 86 3.04 -3.82 -7.82
CA HIS A 86 2.86 -5.25 -8.05
C HIS A 86 3.02 -6.12 -6.81
N CYS A 87 3.94 -5.79 -5.92
CA CYS A 87 4.39 -6.73 -4.90
C CYS A 87 3.52 -6.70 -3.64
N ILE A 88 3.33 -5.50 -3.06
CA ILE A 88 2.69 -5.39 -1.73
C ILE A 88 1.21 -5.79 -1.76
N PRO A 89 0.41 -5.46 -2.79
CA PRO A 89 -0.99 -5.89 -2.85
C PRO A 89 -1.16 -7.36 -3.25
N ILE A 90 -0.15 -8.02 -3.82
CA ILE A 90 -0.30 -9.36 -4.44
C ILE A 90 0.46 -10.44 -3.67
N ASP A 91 1.76 -10.25 -3.38
CA ASP A 91 2.61 -11.28 -2.79
C ASP A 91 2.08 -11.89 -1.48
N PRO A 92 1.51 -11.09 -0.52
CA PRO A 92 0.92 -11.66 0.69
C PRO A 92 -0.22 -12.65 0.40
N PHE A 93 -0.99 -12.44 -0.67
CA PHE A 93 -2.08 -13.33 -1.04
C PHE A 93 -1.58 -14.65 -1.64
N TYR A 94 -0.45 -14.66 -2.35
CA TYR A 94 0.20 -15.90 -2.77
C TYR A 94 0.60 -16.74 -1.56
N LEU A 95 1.15 -16.11 -0.51
CA LEU A 95 1.45 -16.81 0.73
C LEU A 95 0.17 -17.34 1.40
N SER A 96 -0.88 -16.54 1.42
CA SER A 96 -2.17 -16.93 1.97
C SER A 96 -2.78 -18.12 1.21
N TRP A 97 -2.65 -18.13 -0.13
CA TRP A 97 -3.06 -19.27 -0.96
C TRP A 97 -2.20 -20.50 -0.66
N LYS A 98 -0.88 -20.36 -0.62
CA LYS A 98 0.04 -21.47 -0.33
C LYS A 98 -0.15 -22.06 1.06
N ALA A 99 -0.49 -21.24 2.05
CA ALA A 99 -0.74 -21.67 3.43
C ALA A 99 -1.89 -22.69 3.54
N ARG A 100 -2.86 -22.65 2.61
CA ARG A 100 -3.97 -23.61 2.58
C ARG A 100 -3.51 -25.05 2.33
N GLU A 101 -2.39 -25.25 1.65
CA GLU A 101 -1.79 -26.59 1.46
C GLU A 101 -1.29 -27.20 2.79
N TYR A 102 -1.16 -26.36 3.82
CA TYR A 102 -0.74 -26.73 5.18
C TYR A 102 -1.87 -26.59 6.19
N ASP A 103 -3.13 -26.55 5.73
CA ASP A 103 -4.32 -26.32 6.57
C ASP A 103 -4.20 -25.09 7.48
N PHE A 104 -3.53 -24.03 7.01
CA PHE A 104 -3.26 -22.84 7.78
C PHE A 104 -3.93 -21.59 7.20
N ALA A 105 -4.66 -20.82 8.04
CA ALA A 105 -5.27 -19.57 7.68
C ALA A 105 -4.40 -18.37 8.13
N THR A 106 -4.00 -17.55 7.17
CA THR A 106 -3.15 -16.36 7.40
C THR A 106 -4.01 -15.15 7.77
N ARG A 107 -4.46 -15.05 9.02
CA ARG A 107 -5.43 -14.04 9.49
C ARG A 107 -4.95 -12.61 9.30
N PHE A 108 -3.70 -12.29 9.67
CA PHE A 108 -3.11 -10.95 9.52
C PHE A 108 -3.04 -10.51 8.06
N ILE A 109 -2.69 -11.41 7.15
CA ILE A 109 -2.59 -11.09 5.72
C ILE A 109 -3.96 -10.79 5.15
N GLN A 110 -4.96 -11.60 5.46
CA GLN A 110 -6.33 -11.43 4.98
C GLN A 110 -6.92 -10.11 5.49
N LEU A 111 -6.85 -9.88 6.81
CA LEU A 111 -7.35 -8.64 7.43
C LEU A 111 -6.65 -7.39 6.87
N ALA A 112 -5.32 -7.43 6.74
CA ALA A 112 -4.57 -6.32 6.15
C ALA A 112 -5.00 -6.03 4.71
N GLY A 113 -5.28 -7.07 3.92
CA GLY A 113 -5.81 -6.93 2.57
C GLY A 113 -7.16 -6.23 2.55
N GLU A 114 -8.10 -6.68 3.38
CA GLU A 114 -9.44 -6.10 3.50
C GLU A 114 -9.39 -4.61 3.89
N ILE A 115 -8.59 -4.25 4.89
CA ILE A 115 -8.42 -2.86 5.33
C ILE A 115 -7.84 -2.01 4.20
N ASN A 116 -6.76 -2.44 3.56
CA ASN A 116 -6.10 -1.67 2.51
C ASN A 116 -6.99 -1.49 1.27
N VAL A 117 -7.76 -2.51 0.89
CA VAL A 117 -8.73 -2.43 -0.23
C VAL A 117 -9.91 -1.52 0.10
N SER A 118 -10.28 -1.34 1.36
CA SER A 118 -11.36 -0.45 1.77
C SER A 118 -10.99 1.04 1.72
N MET A 119 -9.72 1.39 1.73
CA MET A 119 -9.26 2.79 1.83
C MET A 119 -9.74 3.73 0.71
N PRO A 120 -9.82 3.32 -0.57
CA PRO A 120 -10.39 4.17 -1.60
C PRO A 120 -11.84 4.58 -1.30
N TYR A 121 -12.64 3.68 -0.74
CA TYR A 121 -14.03 3.96 -0.35
C TYR A 121 -14.09 4.98 0.80
N TYR A 122 -13.19 4.84 1.79
CA TYR A 122 -13.04 5.82 2.86
C TYR A 122 -12.70 7.22 2.31
N VAL A 123 -11.82 7.31 1.30
CA VAL A 123 -11.52 8.59 0.63
C VAL A 123 -12.78 9.20 0.01
N ILE A 124 -13.64 8.39 -0.62
CA ILE A 124 -14.91 8.86 -1.19
C ILE A 124 -15.84 9.39 -0.09
N GLU A 125 -15.98 8.66 1.01
CA GLU A 125 -16.80 9.11 2.16
C GLU A 125 -16.31 10.44 2.69
N ARG A 126 -15.01 10.60 2.90
CA ARG A 126 -14.40 11.86 3.34
C ARG A 126 -14.61 13.01 2.36
N THR A 127 -14.56 12.70 1.05
CA THR A 127 -14.83 13.70 0.00
C THR A 127 -16.29 14.17 0.05
N ILE A 128 -17.24 13.24 0.23
CA ILE A 128 -18.66 13.57 0.37
C ILE A 128 -18.89 14.43 1.62
N GLU A 129 -18.31 14.07 2.77
CA GLU A 129 -18.44 14.84 4.00
C GLU A 129 -17.87 16.25 3.85
N ALA A 130 -16.70 16.40 3.23
CA ALA A 130 -16.08 17.69 2.99
C ALA A 130 -16.92 18.58 2.08
N LEU A 131 -17.51 18.03 1.01
CA LEU A 131 -18.41 18.75 0.13
C LEU A 131 -19.71 19.13 0.85
N ASN A 132 -20.25 18.25 1.67
CA ASN A 132 -21.48 18.50 2.43
C ASN A 132 -21.33 19.65 3.44
N GLN A 133 -20.14 19.81 4.06
CA GLN A 133 -19.83 20.98 4.91
C GLN A 133 -19.94 22.32 4.16
N HIS A 134 -19.86 22.29 2.82
CA HIS A 134 -19.97 23.46 1.96
C HIS A 134 -21.28 23.46 1.16
N GLU A 135 -22.28 22.71 1.60
CA GLU A 135 -23.61 22.60 0.95
C GLU A 135 -23.53 22.14 -0.51
N LYS A 136 -22.52 21.33 -0.85
CA LYS A 136 -22.28 20.82 -2.21
C LYS A 136 -22.52 19.31 -2.29
N SER A 137 -23.18 18.90 -3.38
CA SER A 137 -23.32 17.49 -3.73
C SER A 137 -22.06 17.00 -4.45
N LEU A 138 -21.70 15.72 -4.27
CA LEU A 138 -20.64 15.08 -5.06
C LEU A 138 -21.01 15.03 -6.54
N LYS A 139 -22.29 14.75 -6.86
CA LYS A 139 -22.79 14.76 -8.23
C LYS A 139 -22.72 16.17 -8.83
N GLY A 140 -22.02 16.29 -9.95
CA GLY A 140 -21.79 17.56 -10.65
C GLY A 140 -20.60 18.40 -10.11
N SER A 141 -20.00 18.00 -8.97
CA SER A 141 -18.80 18.67 -8.47
C SER A 141 -17.59 18.40 -9.34
N LYS A 142 -16.77 19.42 -9.57
CA LYS A 142 -15.47 19.31 -10.24
C LYS A 142 -14.42 18.91 -9.21
N ILE A 143 -13.77 17.75 -9.42
CA ILE A 143 -12.76 17.21 -8.50
C ILE A 143 -11.47 17.01 -9.27
N LEU A 144 -10.38 17.58 -8.74
CA LEU A 144 -9.03 17.38 -9.24
C LEU A 144 -8.30 16.38 -8.34
N VAL A 145 -7.86 15.26 -8.92
CA VAL A 145 -7.01 14.27 -8.25
C VAL A 145 -5.55 14.64 -8.50
N LEU A 146 -4.80 14.87 -7.44
CA LEU A 146 -3.38 15.19 -7.49
C LEU A 146 -2.53 13.95 -7.26
N GLY A 147 -1.84 13.49 -8.31
CA GLY A 147 -1.05 12.27 -8.30
C GLY A 147 -1.87 11.02 -8.62
N VAL A 148 -1.44 10.27 -9.64
CA VAL A 148 -2.03 8.99 -10.04
C VAL A 148 -1.00 7.86 -10.10
N ALA A 149 0.30 8.14 -9.94
CA ALA A 149 1.31 7.13 -9.71
C ALA A 149 1.09 6.41 -8.37
N TYR A 150 1.47 5.13 -8.29
CA TYR A 150 1.33 4.40 -7.02
C TYR A 150 2.37 4.83 -5.96
N LYS A 151 3.41 5.53 -6.38
CA LYS A 151 4.50 6.00 -5.52
C LYS A 151 5.01 7.36 -6.05
N LYS A 152 5.56 8.18 -5.15
CA LYS A 152 6.15 9.47 -5.53
C LYS A 152 7.38 9.30 -6.44
N ASP A 153 7.60 10.29 -7.30
CA ASP A 153 8.79 10.43 -8.15
C ASP A 153 9.00 9.27 -9.15
N ILE A 154 7.92 8.66 -9.63
CA ILE A 154 7.95 7.61 -10.67
C ILE A 154 6.80 7.77 -11.66
N ASP A 155 6.96 7.18 -12.84
CA ASP A 155 5.97 7.09 -13.91
C ASP A 155 5.20 5.75 -13.93
N ASP A 156 5.06 5.10 -12.77
CA ASP A 156 4.40 3.81 -12.64
C ASP A 156 3.01 3.96 -12.01
N GLU A 157 1.99 3.64 -12.80
CA GLU A 157 0.57 3.77 -12.44
C GLU A 157 -0.10 2.43 -12.10
N ARG A 158 0.67 1.31 -12.16
CA ARG A 158 0.12 -0.04 -11.98
C ARG A 158 -0.51 -0.22 -10.62
N GLU A 159 -1.76 -0.75 -10.61
CA GLU A 159 -2.54 -1.00 -9.41
C GLU A 159 -2.67 0.25 -8.50
N SER A 160 -2.56 1.45 -9.08
CA SER A 160 -2.67 2.68 -8.28
C SER A 160 -4.09 2.86 -7.72
N PRO A 161 -4.23 3.14 -6.42
CA PRO A 161 -5.52 3.46 -5.81
C PRO A 161 -6.14 4.74 -6.39
N GLY A 162 -5.35 5.61 -7.02
CA GLY A 162 -5.83 6.79 -7.73
C GLY A 162 -6.85 6.44 -8.81
N TYR A 163 -6.66 5.37 -9.55
CA TYR A 163 -7.61 4.90 -10.56
C TYR A 163 -8.95 4.47 -9.94
N ILE A 164 -8.89 3.73 -8.84
CA ILE A 164 -10.10 3.29 -8.12
C ILE A 164 -10.89 4.50 -7.62
N ILE A 165 -10.18 5.48 -7.05
CA ILE A 165 -10.79 6.72 -6.55
C ILE A 165 -11.44 7.51 -7.68
N MET A 166 -10.74 7.74 -8.80
CA MET A 166 -11.28 8.45 -9.96
C MET A 166 -12.51 7.75 -10.53
N LYS A 167 -12.46 6.41 -10.62
CA LYS A 167 -13.61 5.61 -11.06
C LYS A 167 -14.80 5.78 -10.12
N LEU A 168 -14.62 5.61 -8.82
CA LEU A 168 -15.68 5.74 -7.82
C LEU A 168 -16.29 7.15 -7.79
N LEU A 169 -15.47 8.20 -7.93
CA LEU A 169 -15.95 9.57 -8.04
C LEU A 169 -16.80 9.78 -9.30
N SER A 170 -16.34 9.27 -10.44
CA SER A 170 -17.06 9.36 -11.72
C SER A 170 -18.39 8.60 -11.69
N GLU A 171 -18.41 7.39 -11.13
CA GLU A 171 -19.62 6.57 -10.95
C GLU A 171 -20.67 7.28 -10.07
N LYS A 172 -20.22 8.10 -9.12
CA LYS A 172 -21.09 8.95 -8.29
C LYS A 172 -21.46 10.28 -8.94
N GLY A 173 -21.06 10.51 -10.19
CA GLY A 173 -21.44 11.67 -11.01
C GLY A 173 -20.58 12.92 -10.80
N ALA A 174 -19.41 12.81 -10.21
CA ALA A 174 -18.44 13.90 -10.18
C ALA A 174 -17.77 14.10 -11.55
N ILE A 175 -17.35 15.33 -11.84
CA ILE A 175 -16.54 15.69 -13.01
C ILE A 175 -15.07 15.61 -12.57
N VAL A 176 -14.42 14.49 -12.90
CA VAL A 176 -13.08 14.19 -12.41
C VAL A 176 -12.04 14.60 -13.43
N SER A 177 -11.00 15.27 -12.95
CA SER A 177 -9.75 15.52 -13.66
C SER A 177 -8.57 15.09 -12.78
N TYR A 178 -7.39 14.93 -13.36
CA TYR A 178 -6.20 14.61 -12.60
C TYR A 178 -5.02 15.49 -13.04
N ASN A 179 -4.02 15.58 -12.18
CA ASN A 179 -2.71 16.14 -12.51
C ASN A 179 -1.62 15.23 -11.92
N ASP A 180 -0.69 14.82 -12.75
CA ASP A 180 0.52 14.09 -12.34
C ASP A 180 1.67 14.50 -13.25
N PRO A 181 2.79 15.02 -12.72
CA PRO A 181 3.91 15.46 -13.55
C PRO A 181 4.63 14.33 -14.26
N TRP A 182 4.52 13.08 -13.78
CA TRP A 182 5.18 11.90 -14.34
C TRP A 182 4.26 11.09 -15.28
N ILE A 183 2.94 11.31 -15.17
CA ILE A 183 1.93 10.57 -15.96
C ILE A 183 1.04 11.57 -16.69
N PRO A 184 1.50 12.11 -17.83
CA PRO A 184 0.73 13.11 -18.59
C PRO A 184 -0.51 12.53 -19.24
N VAL A 185 -0.53 11.22 -19.52
CA VAL A 185 -1.65 10.49 -20.14
C VAL A 185 -1.83 9.16 -19.44
N LEU A 186 -3.06 8.86 -18.98
CA LEU A 186 -3.38 7.57 -18.39
C LEU A 186 -3.33 6.47 -19.45
N LYS A 187 -2.65 5.38 -19.14
CA LYS A 187 -2.71 4.17 -19.94
C LYS A 187 -3.98 3.42 -19.56
N LYS A 188 -4.84 3.17 -20.52
CA LYS A 188 -6.09 2.41 -20.33
C LYS A 188 -5.81 0.96 -19.98
#